data_418723cc3483abc2f0856d9c6669f045
#
_entry.id   418723cc3483abc2f0856d9c6669f045
#
_cell.length_a   1.000
_cell.length_b   1.000
_cell.length_c   1.000
_cell.angle_alpha   90.00
_cell.angle_beta   90.00
_cell.angle_gamma   90.00
#
_symmetry.space_group_name_H-M   'P 1'
#
loop_
_entity.id
_entity.type
_entity.pdbx_description
1 polymer ?
#
loop_
_entity_poly.entity_id
_entity_poly.type
_entity_poly.pdbx_seq_one_letter_code
_entity_poly.pdbx_strand_id
1 'polypeptide(L)'
;MTDMRAGAAAPTVSDLINSGVDYAKSAKAAIPYAVAALGAMVLPAILGPKLGGVLGFVCGVATLFVAMMAAREAITGEFGYRDSDPIAVLKLIGVCILIGIVIMIVSIPLAMLIAGGVVGIAIFSLLLLAIVVALVSRIAFLLPALAMNDPISIQSMLAQTAPYWTTLILLFVATALPNVLLSALFGGVGGFFGVLIALIGAVISVALGLVSIGAVSRLYGQRARSA
;
A
#
# COMPACT_ATOMS: atom_id res chain seq x y z
N MET A 1 22.67 -4.60 37.68
CA MET A 1 22.85 -3.69 36.52
C MET A 1 21.56 -3.77 35.68
N THR A 2 20.60 -2.97 36.05
CA THR A 2 19.27 -2.88 35.43
C THR A 2 19.30 -1.68 34.50
N ASP A 3 19.75 -1.89 33.26
CA ASP A 3 19.56 -0.94 32.21
C ASP A 3 18.08 -1.01 31.76
N MET A 4 17.27 -0.18 32.39
CA MET A 4 15.97 0.19 31.88
C MET A 4 16.22 0.93 30.54
N ARG A 5 16.22 0.19 29.42
CA ARG A 5 16.08 0.82 28.09
C ARG A 5 14.73 1.50 28.08
N ALA A 6 14.77 2.80 28.29
CA ALA A 6 13.62 3.69 28.12
C ALA A 6 12.95 3.31 26.82
N GLY A 7 11.70 2.87 26.90
CA GLY A 7 10.90 2.51 25.73
C GLY A 7 10.84 3.73 24.79
N ALA A 8 11.47 3.61 23.64
CA ALA A 8 11.32 4.62 22.62
C ALA A 8 9.82 4.78 22.35
N ALA A 9 9.30 5.98 22.54
CA ALA A 9 7.90 6.28 22.29
C ALA A 9 7.56 5.85 20.85
N ALA A 10 6.41 5.25 20.66
CA ALA A 10 5.96 4.89 19.32
C ALA A 10 6.00 6.13 18.41
N PRO A 11 6.55 6.02 17.18
CA PRO A 11 6.67 7.16 16.29
C PRO A 11 5.29 7.76 16.00
N THR A 12 5.23 9.08 15.89
CA THR A 12 3.99 9.76 15.49
C THR A 12 3.71 9.55 14.00
N VAL A 13 2.49 9.78 13.57
CA VAL A 13 2.11 9.72 12.14
C VAL A 13 2.93 10.71 11.32
N SER A 14 3.19 11.91 11.88
CA SER A 14 4.01 12.93 11.23
C SER A 14 5.44 12.43 11.00
N ASP A 15 6.04 11.76 11.99
CA ASP A 15 7.40 11.20 11.87
C ASP A 15 7.46 10.13 10.77
N LEU A 16 6.43 9.28 10.68
CA LEU A 16 6.34 8.26 9.64
C LEU A 16 6.16 8.88 8.25
N ILE A 17 5.27 9.87 8.10
CA ILE A 17 5.08 10.56 6.83
C ILE A 17 6.37 11.25 6.40
N ASN A 18 7.01 12.01 7.28
CA ASN A 18 8.27 12.69 6.98
C ASN A 18 9.36 11.68 6.58
N SER A 19 9.50 10.60 7.32
CA SER A 19 10.44 9.52 6.99
C SER A 19 10.16 8.90 5.62
N GLY A 20 8.89 8.70 5.27
CA GLY A 20 8.48 8.20 3.96
C GLY A 20 8.75 9.20 2.83
N VAL A 21 8.48 10.49 3.07
CA VAL A 21 8.76 11.58 2.11
C VAL A 21 10.26 11.70 1.87
N ASP A 22 11.07 11.66 2.93
CA ASP A 22 12.53 11.73 2.79
C ASP A 22 13.09 10.52 2.03
N TYR A 23 12.51 9.33 2.25
CA TYR A 23 12.82 8.17 1.42
C TYR A 23 12.44 8.41 -0.04
N ALA A 24 11.20 8.82 -0.31
CA ALA A 24 10.69 8.98 -1.67
C ALA A 24 11.50 9.99 -2.50
N LYS A 25 12.05 11.05 -1.88
CA LYS A 25 12.90 12.04 -2.54
C LYS A 25 14.25 11.47 -3.02
N SER A 26 14.79 10.48 -2.32
CA SER A 26 16.12 9.92 -2.57
C SER A 26 16.09 8.49 -3.12
N ALA A 27 14.92 7.86 -3.23
CA ALA A 27 14.77 6.47 -3.61
C ALA A 27 15.18 6.21 -5.06
N LYS A 28 16.09 5.28 -5.29
CA LYS A 28 16.41 4.77 -6.64
C LYS A 28 15.21 4.01 -7.22
N ALA A 29 14.37 3.44 -6.36
CA ALA A 29 13.13 2.77 -6.72
C ALA A 29 12.05 3.72 -7.28
N ALA A 30 12.15 5.05 -7.09
CA ALA A 30 11.06 5.99 -7.41
C ALA A 30 10.63 5.93 -8.87
N ILE A 31 11.56 5.99 -9.81
CA ILE A 31 11.26 5.96 -11.25
C ILE A 31 10.70 4.60 -11.68
N PRO A 32 11.37 3.45 -11.44
CA PRO A 32 10.83 2.16 -11.85
C PRO A 32 9.49 1.84 -11.18
N TYR A 33 9.28 2.25 -9.93
CA TYR A 33 7.99 2.10 -9.25
C TYR A 33 6.90 2.94 -9.93
N ALA A 34 7.19 4.20 -10.25
CA ALA A 34 6.24 5.07 -10.93
C ALA A 34 5.86 4.54 -12.31
N VAL A 35 6.83 4.10 -13.11
CA VAL A 35 6.58 3.54 -14.44
C VAL A 35 5.71 2.29 -14.37
N ALA A 36 6.03 1.35 -13.49
CA ALA A 36 5.27 0.11 -13.34
C ALA A 36 3.85 0.38 -12.81
N ALA A 37 3.71 1.20 -11.77
CA ALA A 37 2.42 1.49 -11.15
C ALA A 37 1.49 2.32 -12.06
N LEU A 38 2.02 3.34 -12.76
CA LEU A 38 1.26 4.09 -13.75
C LEU A 38 0.86 3.19 -14.93
N GLY A 39 1.76 2.32 -15.40
CA GLY A 39 1.44 1.34 -16.43
C GLY A 39 0.27 0.44 -16.02
N ALA A 40 0.27 -0.08 -14.79
CA ALA A 40 -0.81 -0.90 -14.27
C ALA A 40 -2.17 -0.17 -14.24
N MET A 41 -2.18 1.13 -13.96
CA MET A 41 -3.41 1.93 -13.85
C MET A 41 -3.91 2.44 -15.20
N VAL A 42 -3.00 2.85 -16.08
CA VAL A 42 -3.35 3.61 -17.31
C VAL A 42 -3.53 2.69 -18.51
N LEU A 43 -2.74 1.62 -18.65
CA LEU A 43 -2.83 0.75 -19.84
C LEU A 43 -4.22 0.10 -20.04
N PRO A 44 -4.92 -0.38 -18.98
CA PRO A 44 -6.28 -0.89 -19.15
C PRO A 44 -7.27 0.14 -19.71
N ALA A 45 -7.11 1.40 -19.32
CA ALA A 45 -7.99 2.49 -19.77
C ALA A 45 -7.73 2.90 -21.24
N ILE A 46 -6.47 2.85 -21.68
CA ILE A 46 -6.09 3.27 -23.05
C ILE A 46 -6.28 2.14 -24.06
N LEU A 47 -5.84 0.92 -23.73
CA LEU A 47 -5.78 -0.21 -24.68
C LEU A 47 -7.01 -1.13 -24.61
N GLY A 48 -7.98 -0.79 -23.74
CA GLY A 48 -9.20 -1.57 -23.54
C GLY A 48 -8.99 -2.85 -22.72
N PRO A 49 -10.09 -3.56 -22.39
CA PRO A 49 -10.09 -4.60 -21.36
C PRO A 49 -9.25 -5.84 -21.71
N LYS A 50 -9.13 -6.21 -22.99
CA LYS A 50 -8.38 -7.40 -23.39
C LYS A 50 -6.88 -7.17 -23.33
N LEU A 51 -6.34 -6.31 -24.18
CA LEU A 51 -4.89 -6.07 -24.26
C LEU A 51 -4.40 -5.26 -23.07
N GLY A 52 -5.11 -4.19 -22.74
CA GLY A 52 -4.78 -3.34 -21.59
C GLY A 52 -4.88 -4.07 -20.25
N GLY A 53 -5.83 -5.00 -20.12
CA GLY A 53 -5.95 -5.85 -18.92
C GLY A 53 -4.73 -6.76 -18.73
N VAL A 54 -4.24 -7.42 -19.79
CA VAL A 54 -3.05 -8.26 -19.73
C VAL A 54 -1.80 -7.42 -19.39
N LEU A 55 -1.58 -6.31 -20.10
CA LEU A 55 -0.43 -5.43 -19.87
C LEU A 55 -0.52 -4.77 -18.49
N GLY A 56 -1.71 -4.35 -18.06
CA GLY A 56 -1.94 -3.82 -16.72
C GLY A 56 -1.62 -4.83 -15.63
N PHE A 57 -1.98 -6.09 -15.81
CA PHE A 57 -1.60 -7.18 -14.90
C PHE A 57 -0.08 -7.38 -14.84
N VAL A 58 0.60 -7.42 -15.98
CA VAL A 58 2.08 -7.54 -16.03
C VAL A 58 2.74 -6.36 -15.31
N CYS A 59 2.27 -5.12 -15.56
CA CYS A 59 2.75 -3.94 -14.86
C CYS A 59 2.42 -3.99 -13.35
N GLY A 60 1.28 -4.54 -12.97
CA GLY A 60 0.91 -4.76 -11.56
C GLY A 60 1.89 -5.70 -10.85
N VAL A 61 2.24 -6.83 -11.49
CA VAL A 61 3.25 -7.75 -10.96
C VAL A 61 4.62 -7.07 -10.89
N ALA A 62 5.01 -6.31 -11.91
CA ALA A 62 6.25 -5.53 -11.90
C ALA A 62 6.26 -4.49 -10.75
N THR A 63 5.11 -3.87 -10.46
CA THR A 63 4.96 -2.95 -9.31
C THR A 63 5.26 -3.64 -7.99
N LEU A 64 4.80 -4.88 -7.79
CA LEU A 64 5.09 -5.64 -6.58
C LEU A 64 6.58 -5.97 -6.45
N PHE A 65 7.25 -6.34 -7.55
CA PHE A 65 8.71 -6.54 -7.55
C PHE A 65 9.45 -5.28 -7.15
N VAL A 66 9.11 -4.15 -7.78
CA VAL A 66 9.77 -2.88 -7.47
C VAL A 66 9.43 -2.40 -6.06
N ALA A 67 8.21 -2.63 -5.57
CA ALA A 67 7.83 -2.33 -4.19
C ALA A 67 8.66 -3.12 -3.17
N MET A 68 8.97 -4.39 -3.45
CA MET A 68 9.87 -5.18 -2.61
C MET A 68 11.30 -4.64 -2.62
N MET A 69 11.83 -4.31 -3.81
CA MET A 69 13.16 -3.69 -3.91
C MET A 69 13.19 -2.32 -3.20
N ALA A 70 12.11 -1.54 -3.31
CA ALA A 70 11.95 -0.27 -2.60
C ALA A 70 11.90 -0.46 -1.07
N ALA A 71 11.19 -1.47 -0.59
CA ALA A 71 11.14 -1.78 0.84
C ALA A 71 12.52 -2.17 1.38
N ARG A 72 13.28 -2.96 0.61
CA ARG A 72 14.67 -3.32 0.95
C ARG A 72 15.57 -2.10 0.96
N GLU A 73 15.50 -1.27 -0.08
CA GLU A 73 16.26 -0.01 -0.17
C GLU A 73 16.00 0.89 1.05
N ALA A 74 14.74 1.01 1.47
CA ALA A 74 14.38 1.81 2.64
C ALA A 74 14.99 1.31 3.96
N ILE A 75 15.28 0.00 4.06
CA ILE A 75 15.85 -0.64 5.27
C ILE A 75 17.38 -0.66 5.21
N THR A 76 17.95 -1.06 4.07
CA THR A 76 19.38 -1.36 3.92
C THR A 76 20.16 -0.31 3.14
N GLY A 77 19.47 0.57 2.41
CA GLY A 77 20.08 1.49 1.44
C GLY A 77 20.46 0.86 0.09
N GLU A 78 20.23 -0.45 -0.07
CA GLU A 78 20.57 -1.18 -1.29
C GLU A 78 19.35 -1.43 -2.17
N PHE A 79 19.37 -0.89 -3.39
CA PHE A 79 18.38 -1.17 -4.42
C PHE A 79 18.93 -2.22 -5.38
N GLY A 80 18.23 -3.36 -5.50
CA GLY A 80 18.65 -4.44 -6.38
C GLY A 80 17.78 -5.68 -6.29
N TYR A 81 17.89 -6.52 -7.33
CA TYR A 81 17.24 -7.81 -7.43
C TYR A 81 18.00 -8.88 -6.62
N ARG A 82 17.27 -9.85 -6.05
CA ARG A 82 17.79 -11.06 -5.41
C ARG A 82 17.08 -12.29 -5.96
N ASP A 83 17.76 -13.43 -5.99
CA ASP A 83 17.20 -14.70 -6.48
C ASP A 83 15.97 -15.19 -5.69
N SER A 84 15.83 -14.75 -4.45
CA SER A 84 14.65 -15.03 -3.60
C SER A 84 13.43 -14.18 -3.93
N ASP A 85 13.58 -13.08 -4.68
CA ASP A 85 12.51 -12.11 -4.93
C ASP A 85 11.30 -12.71 -5.67
N PRO A 86 11.43 -13.60 -6.67
CA PRO A 86 10.28 -14.23 -7.32
C PRO A 86 9.39 -15.02 -6.35
N ILE A 87 10.00 -15.76 -5.43
CA ILE A 87 9.27 -16.55 -4.42
C ILE A 87 8.55 -15.62 -3.44
N ALA A 88 9.22 -14.54 -3.02
CA ALA A 88 8.64 -13.56 -2.12
C ALA A 88 7.48 -12.80 -2.77
N VAL A 89 7.60 -12.43 -4.07
CA VAL A 89 6.50 -11.82 -4.83
C VAL A 89 5.34 -12.80 -4.99
N LEU A 90 5.59 -14.08 -5.26
CA LEU A 90 4.53 -15.08 -5.35
C LEU A 90 3.76 -15.22 -4.02
N LYS A 91 4.46 -15.22 -2.88
CA LYS A 91 3.85 -15.19 -1.55
C LYS A 91 3.00 -13.92 -1.35
N LEU A 92 3.52 -12.76 -1.76
CA LEU A 92 2.80 -11.49 -1.68
C LEU A 92 1.52 -11.50 -2.52
N ILE A 93 1.59 -12.01 -3.76
CA ILE A 93 0.42 -12.19 -4.63
C ILE A 93 -0.61 -13.11 -3.96
N GLY A 94 -0.18 -14.24 -3.39
CA GLY A 94 -1.07 -15.14 -2.66
C GLY A 94 -1.80 -14.46 -1.51
N VAL A 95 -1.11 -13.63 -0.73
CA VAL A 95 -1.73 -12.85 0.36
C VAL A 95 -2.68 -11.79 -0.21
N CYS A 96 -2.33 -11.10 -1.29
CA CYS A 96 -3.22 -10.14 -1.96
C CYS A 96 -4.51 -10.80 -2.46
N ILE A 97 -4.41 -12.00 -3.04
CA ILE A 97 -5.58 -12.78 -3.46
C ILE A 97 -6.46 -13.14 -2.25
N LEU A 98 -5.85 -13.61 -1.16
CA LEU A 98 -6.59 -13.97 0.06
C LEU A 98 -7.32 -12.75 0.63
N ILE A 99 -6.67 -11.60 0.70
CA ILE A 99 -7.29 -10.34 1.14
C ILE A 99 -8.44 -9.96 0.20
N GLY A 100 -8.23 -10.06 -1.11
CA GLY A 100 -9.27 -9.80 -2.11
C GLY A 100 -10.51 -10.68 -1.91
N ILE A 101 -10.32 -11.95 -1.61
CA ILE A 101 -11.42 -12.90 -1.29
C ILE A 101 -12.14 -12.46 -0.01
N VAL A 102 -11.40 -12.10 1.05
CA VAL A 102 -12.00 -11.62 2.30
C VAL A 102 -12.82 -10.34 2.07
N ILE A 103 -12.27 -9.37 1.34
CA ILE A 103 -12.95 -8.14 0.98
C ILE A 103 -14.22 -8.44 0.18
N MET A 104 -14.15 -9.34 -0.80
CA MET A 104 -15.29 -9.74 -1.61
C MET A 104 -16.40 -10.37 -0.75
N ILE A 105 -16.06 -11.28 0.15
CA ILE A 105 -17.04 -11.93 1.06
C ILE A 105 -17.71 -10.88 1.96
N VAL A 106 -16.94 -9.95 2.50
CA VAL A 106 -17.47 -8.89 3.37
C VAL A 106 -18.30 -7.86 2.59
N SER A 107 -17.95 -7.59 1.33
CA SER A 107 -18.67 -6.63 0.50
C SER A 107 -20.04 -7.12 0.07
N ILE A 108 -20.30 -8.42 0.00
CA ILE A 108 -21.61 -8.98 -0.38
C ILE A 108 -22.75 -8.50 0.55
N PRO A 109 -22.69 -8.70 1.88
CA PRO A 109 -23.75 -8.20 2.75
C PRO A 109 -23.80 -6.67 2.81
N LEU A 110 -22.65 -5.99 2.70
CA LEU A 110 -22.58 -4.53 2.68
C LEU A 110 -23.21 -3.94 1.40
N ALA A 111 -23.22 -4.69 0.29
CA ALA A 111 -23.84 -4.25 -0.97
C ALA A 111 -25.33 -3.97 -0.84
N MET A 112 -26.02 -4.55 0.16
CA MET A 112 -27.42 -4.24 0.45
C MET A 112 -27.62 -2.76 0.85
N LEU A 113 -26.57 -2.10 1.37
CA LEU A 113 -26.65 -0.67 1.70
C LEU A 113 -26.78 0.21 0.44
N ILE A 114 -26.32 -0.28 -0.72
CA ILE A 114 -26.41 0.46 -1.99
C ILE A 114 -27.88 0.72 -2.36
N ALA A 115 -28.81 -0.15 -1.96
CA ALA A 115 -30.23 0.06 -2.17
C ALA A 115 -30.79 1.30 -1.44
N GLY A 116 -30.08 1.83 -0.44
CA GLY A 116 -30.39 3.09 0.24
C GLY A 116 -30.02 4.36 -0.54
N GLY A 117 -29.69 4.24 -1.84
CA GLY A 117 -29.33 5.38 -2.69
C GLY A 117 -27.99 6.00 -2.31
N VAL A 118 -27.85 7.31 -2.51
CA VAL A 118 -26.59 8.04 -2.31
C VAL A 118 -26.02 7.88 -0.89
N VAL A 119 -26.88 7.91 0.12
CA VAL A 119 -26.49 7.74 1.54
C VAL A 119 -25.99 6.32 1.77
N GLY A 120 -26.69 5.32 1.25
CA GLY A 120 -26.28 3.93 1.35
C GLY A 120 -24.93 3.66 0.67
N ILE A 121 -24.71 4.23 -0.50
CA ILE A 121 -23.42 4.15 -1.23
C ILE A 121 -22.29 4.79 -0.41
N ALA A 122 -22.53 5.95 0.19
CA ALA A 122 -21.52 6.62 1.02
C ALA A 122 -21.16 5.77 2.26
N ILE A 123 -22.15 5.23 2.96
CA ILE A 123 -21.94 4.35 4.13
C ILE A 123 -21.18 3.08 3.69
N PHE A 124 -21.58 2.43 2.60
CA PHE A 124 -20.91 1.27 2.04
C PHE A 124 -19.43 1.56 1.78
N SER A 125 -19.14 2.67 1.09
CA SER A 125 -17.77 3.06 0.73
C SER A 125 -16.90 3.34 1.96
N LEU A 126 -17.44 4.02 2.97
CA LEU A 126 -16.73 4.31 4.22
C LEU A 126 -16.45 3.04 5.04
N LEU A 127 -17.41 2.12 5.14
CA LEU A 127 -17.24 0.86 5.85
C LEU A 127 -16.21 -0.02 5.14
N LEU A 128 -16.30 -0.12 3.81
CA LEU A 128 -15.34 -0.89 3.02
C LEU A 128 -13.91 -0.31 3.16
N LEU A 129 -13.77 1.00 3.07
CA LEU A 129 -12.49 1.68 3.29
C LEU A 129 -11.94 1.39 4.69
N ALA A 130 -12.76 1.48 5.74
CA ALA A 130 -12.33 1.19 7.10
C ALA A 130 -11.84 -0.25 7.27
N ILE A 131 -12.54 -1.22 6.69
CA ILE A 131 -12.15 -2.63 6.71
C ILE A 131 -10.84 -2.85 5.97
N VAL A 132 -10.68 -2.29 4.76
CA VAL A 132 -9.46 -2.40 3.97
C VAL A 132 -8.27 -1.80 4.73
N VAL A 133 -8.43 -0.59 5.27
CA VAL A 133 -7.36 0.07 6.04
C VAL A 133 -7.00 -0.74 7.29
N ALA A 134 -7.99 -1.27 8.02
CA ALA A 134 -7.74 -2.12 9.19
C ALA A 134 -6.97 -3.40 8.83
N LEU A 135 -7.33 -4.07 7.74
CA LEU A 135 -6.64 -5.28 7.26
C LEU A 135 -5.21 -4.96 6.81
N VAL A 136 -5.05 -3.94 5.94
CA VAL A 136 -3.74 -3.57 5.42
C VAL A 136 -2.80 -3.12 6.54
N SER A 137 -3.30 -2.37 7.54
CA SER A 137 -2.48 -1.95 8.67
C SER A 137 -1.98 -3.14 9.53
N ARG A 138 -2.75 -4.22 9.61
CA ARG A 138 -2.36 -5.44 10.34
C ARG A 138 -1.28 -6.25 9.65
N ILE A 139 -1.22 -6.18 8.33
CA ILE A 139 -0.23 -6.90 7.52
C ILE A 139 0.84 -5.96 6.94
N ALA A 140 0.89 -4.72 7.40
CA ALA A 140 1.79 -3.70 6.85
C ALA A 140 3.27 -4.15 6.81
N PHE A 141 3.70 -4.95 7.80
CA PHE A 141 5.06 -5.46 7.86
C PHE A 141 5.34 -6.65 6.93
N LEU A 142 4.33 -7.16 6.20
CA LEU A 142 4.52 -8.27 5.26
C LEU A 142 5.51 -7.92 4.15
N LEU A 143 5.34 -6.76 3.52
CA LEU A 143 6.18 -6.34 2.40
C LEU A 143 7.65 -6.19 2.81
N PRO A 144 8.00 -5.43 3.88
CA PRO A 144 9.39 -5.30 4.30
C PRO A 144 9.97 -6.62 4.82
N ALA A 145 9.21 -7.45 5.49
CA ALA A 145 9.69 -8.73 5.97
C ALA A 145 9.98 -9.71 4.81
N LEU A 146 9.11 -9.78 3.79
CA LEU A 146 9.38 -10.53 2.56
C LEU A 146 10.61 -9.98 1.82
N ALA A 147 10.75 -8.65 1.75
CA ALA A 147 11.92 -8.01 1.14
C ALA A 147 13.24 -8.35 1.83
N MET A 148 13.21 -8.60 3.15
CA MET A 148 14.38 -9.02 3.95
C MET A 148 14.54 -10.54 4.00
N ASN A 149 13.61 -11.30 3.42
CA ASN A 149 13.55 -12.77 3.48
C ASN A 149 13.43 -13.31 4.92
N ASP A 150 12.78 -12.53 5.80
CA ASP A 150 12.55 -12.94 7.17
C ASP A 150 11.46 -14.04 7.24
N PRO A 151 11.57 -15.01 8.17
CA PRO A 151 10.53 -16.01 8.37
C PRO A 151 9.26 -15.34 8.89
N ILE A 152 8.17 -15.47 8.14
CA ILE A 152 6.90 -14.79 8.45
C ILE A 152 5.84 -15.81 8.81
N SER A 153 5.17 -15.59 9.95
CA SER A 153 3.87 -16.16 10.26
C SER A 153 2.84 -15.06 10.44
N ILE A 154 1.58 -15.33 10.12
CA ILE A 154 0.49 -14.38 10.33
C ILE A 154 0.44 -13.93 11.80
N GLN A 155 0.61 -14.86 12.72
CA GLN A 155 0.61 -14.59 14.15
C GLN A 155 1.75 -13.65 14.58
N SER A 156 2.96 -13.86 14.05
CA SER A 156 4.09 -12.96 14.32
C SER A 156 3.87 -11.56 13.75
N MET A 157 3.29 -11.44 12.55
CA MET A 157 2.96 -10.13 11.97
C MET A 157 1.92 -9.37 12.80
N LEU A 158 0.85 -10.04 13.22
CA LEU A 158 -0.19 -9.43 14.04
C LEU A 158 0.37 -8.93 15.39
N ALA A 159 1.23 -9.73 16.03
CA ALA A 159 1.92 -9.34 17.26
C ALA A 159 2.87 -8.16 17.01
N GLN A 160 3.56 -8.17 15.88
CA GLN A 160 4.52 -7.13 15.54
C GLN A 160 3.87 -5.79 15.19
N THR A 161 2.73 -5.76 14.52
CA THR A 161 2.02 -4.54 14.16
C THR A 161 1.16 -3.99 15.30
N ALA A 162 0.83 -4.81 16.31
CA ALA A 162 -0.06 -4.42 17.41
C ALA A 162 0.33 -3.09 18.09
N PRO A 163 1.59 -2.83 18.49
CA PRO A 163 1.95 -1.59 19.15
C PRO A 163 1.88 -0.35 18.26
N TYR A 164 1.92 -0.54 16.93
CA TYR A 164 1.90 0.54 15.92
C TYR A 164 0.58 0.65 15.17
N TRP A 165 -0.41 -0.16 15.54
CA TRP A 165 -1.62 -0.31 14.75
C TRP A 165 -2.36 1.00 14.50
N THR A 166 -2.56 1.81 15.54
CA THR A 166 -3.22 3.11 15.41
C THR A 166 -2.44 4.04 14.47
N THR A 167 -1.11 4.09 14.61
CA THR A 167 -0.25 4.92 13.78
C THR A 167 -0.27 4.46 12.32
N LEU A 168 -0.29 3.14 12.08
CA LEU A 168 -0.40 2.56 10.74
C LEU A 168 -1.77 2.84 10.10
N ILE A 169 -2.87 2.72 10.86
CA ILE A 169 -4.20 3.11 10.36
C ILE A 169 -4.19 4.56 9.91
N LEU A 170 -3.72 5.47 10.75
CA LEU A 170 -3.67 6.89 10.43
C LEU A 170 -2.77 7.21 9.23
N LEU A 171 -1.64 6.51 9.09
CA LEU A 171 -0.79 6.61 7.90
C LEU A 171 -1.55 6.20 6.64
N PHE A 172 -2.21 5.04 6.65
CA PHE A 172 -2.96 4.55 5.48
C PHE A 172 -4.19 5.41 5.18
N VAL A 173 -4.89 5.92 6.20
CA VAL A 173 -5.97 6.90 5.99
C VAL A 173 -5.41 8.16 5.35
N ALA A 174 -4.33 8.73 5.87
CA ALA A 174 -3.72 9.94 5.33
C ALA A 174 -3.26 9.79 3.88
N THR A 175 -2.75 8.60 3.50
CA THR A 175 -2.32 8.32 2.13
C THR A 175 -3.44 7.91 1.19
N ALA A 176 -4.54 7.33 1.69
CA ALA A 176 -5.71 6.99 0.89
C ALA A 176 -6.66 8.19 0.67
N LEU A 177 -6.76 9.09 1.66
CA LEU A 177 -7.71 10.20 1.67
C LEU A 177 -7.67 11.09 0.41
N PRO A 178 -6.49 11.51 -0.11
CA PRO A 178 -6.43 12.32 -1.32
C PRO A 178 -7.10 11.65 -2.53
N ASN A 179 -6.93 10.33 -2.69
CA ASN A 179 -7.55 9.58 -3.79
C ASN A 179 -9.06 9.44 -3.62
N VAL A 180 -9.51 9.20 -2.40
CA VAL A 180 -10.94 9.15 -2.07
C VAL A 180 -11.60 10.50 -2.34
N LEU A 181 -10.98 11.60 -1.94
CA LEU A 181 -11.48 12.95 -2.19
C LEU A 181 -11.51 13.29 -3.68
N LEU A 182 -10.45 12.97 -4.43
CA LEU A 182 -10.43 13.16 -5.89
C LEU A 182 -11.53 12.37 -6.58
N SER A 183 -11.73 11.10 -6.20
CA SER A 183 -12.80 10.27 -6.76
C SER A 183 -14.19 10.78 -6.40
N ALA A 184 -14.38 11.26 -5.17
CA ALA A 184 -15.67 11.79 -4.71
C ALA A 184 -16.03 13.13 -5.39
N LEU A 185 -15.04 14.01 -5.57
CA LEU A 185 -15.27 15.34 -6.16
C LEU A 185 -15.38 15.30 -7.69
N PHE A 186 -14.68 14.40 -8.35
CA PHE A 186 -14.51 14.41 -9.80
C PHE A 186 -14.88 13.10 -10.50
N GLY A 187 -15.34 12.08 -9.78
CA GLY A 187 -15.68 10.77 -10.33
C GLY A 187 -16.80 10.77 -11.37
N GLY A 188 -17.60 11.86 -11.45
CA GLY A 188 -18.63 12.07 -12.46
C GLY A 188 -18.17 12.87 -13.69
N VAL A 189 -16.93 13.36 -13.70
CA VAL A 189 -16.40 14.18 -14.81
C VAL A 189 -15.93 13.27 -15.94
N GLY A 190 -16.59 13.34 -17.09
CA GLY A 190 -16.24 12.58 -18.29
C GLY A 190 -15.36 13.36 -19.28
N GLY A 191 -15.05 12.72 -20.42
CA GLY A 191 -14.28 13.32 -21.49
C GLY A 191 -12.82 13.60 -21.14
N PHE A 192 -12.23 14.58 -21.81
CA PHE A 192 -10.81 14.94 -21.65
C PHE A 192 -10.44 15.32 -20.20
N PHE A 193 -11.29 16.09 -19.51
CA PHE A 193 -11.07 16.49 -18.13
C PHE A 193 -11.10 15.29 -17.16
N GLY A 194 -11.98 14.32 -17.40
CA GLY A 194 -12.01 13.07 -16.63
C GLY A 194 -10.71 12.29 -16.72
N VAL A 195 -10.13 12.18 -17.93
CA VAL A 195 -8.83 11.53 -18.15
C VAL A 195 -7.70 12.30 -17.45
N LEU A 196 -7.70 13.63 -17.51
CA LEU A 196 -6.69 14.45 -16.84
C LEU A 196 -6.74 14.29 -15.31
N ILE A 197 -7.92 14.28 -14.72
CA ILE A 197 -8.13 14.07 -13.28
C ILE A 197 -7.69 12.67 -12.88
N ALA A 198 -8.02 11.65 -13.68
CA ALA A 198 -7.58 10.27 -13.43
C ALA A 198 -6.05 10.14 -13.46
N LEU A 199 -5.37 10.81 -14.40
CA LEU A 199 -3.91 10.86 -14.45
C LEU A 199 -3.31 11.54 -13.22
N ILE A 200 -3.84 12.67 -12.80
CA ILE A 200 -3.39 13.37 -11.58
C ILE A 200 -3.59 12.45 -10.37
N GLY A 201 -4.75 11.80 -10.25
CA GLY A 201 -5.03 10.84 -9.19
C GLY A 201 -4.04 9.66 -9.18
N ALA A 202 -3.70 9.13 -10.37
CA ALA A 202 -2.73 8.05 -10.50
C ALA A 202 -1.33 8.49 -10.05
N VAL A 203 -0.87 9.68 -10.42
CA VAL A 203 0.44 10.23 -9.98
C VAL A 203 0.47 10.42 -8.47
N ILE A 204 -0.59 10.98 -7.89
CA ILE A 204 -0.72 11.14 -6.43
C ILE A 204 -0.69 9.77 -5.74
N SER A 205 -1.43 8.77 -6.26
CA SER A 205 -1.47 7.42 -5.72
C SER A 205 -0.09 6.77 -5.69
N VAL A 206 0.66 6.92 -6.78
CA VAL A 206 2.03 6.39 -6.91
C VAL A 206 2.97 7.05 -5.90
N ALA A 207 2.93 8.38 -5.79
CA ALA A 207 3.76 9.12 -4.84
C ALA A 207 3.46 8.71 -3.40
N LEU A 208 2.17 8.65 -3.02
CA LEU A 208 1.74 8.25 -1.69
C LEU A 208 2.02 6.77 -1.39
N GLY A 209 1.94 5.91 -2.41
CA GLY A 209 2.35 4.50 -2.31
C GLY A 209 3.82 4.36 -1.95
N LEU A 210 4.69 5.11 -2.61
CA LEU A 210 6.13 5.10 -2.32
C LEU A 210 6.45 5.66 -0.93
N VAL A 211 5.77 6.74 -0.52
CA VAL A 211 5.86 7.27 0.85
C VAL A 211 5.46 6.23 1.88
N SER A 212 4.36 5.51 1.66
CA SER A 212 3.88 4.45 2.55
C SER A 212 4.89 3.30 2.65
N ILE A 213 5.43 2.84 1.51
CA ILE A 213 6.46 1.79 1.48
C ILE A 213 7.68 2.23 2.29
N GLY A 214 8.18 3.44 2.07
CA GLY A 214 9.33 3.98 2.79
C GLY A 214 9.09 4.09 4.30
N ALA A 215 7.95 4.65 4.71
CA ALA A 215 7.58 4.83 6.10
C ALA A 215 7.48 3.49 6.86
N VAL A 216 6.73 2.54 6.30
CA VAL A 216 6.50 1.23 6.90
C VAL A 216 7.80 0.41 6.95
N SER A 217 8.60 0.45 5.88
CA SER A 217 9.84 -0.32 5.81
C SER A 217 10.91 0.19 6.78
N ARG A 218 11.02 1.51 6.94
CA ARG A 218 11.92 2.11 7.94
C ARG A 218 11.49 1.79 9.36
N LEU A 219 10.18 1.84 9.64
CA LEU A 219 9.63 1.44 10.94
C LEU A 219 9.96 -0.03 11.25
N TYR A 220 9.80 -0.91 10.27
CA TYR A 220 10.16 -2.32 10.38
C TYR A 220 11.66 -2.50 10.66
N GLY A 221 12.52 -1.82 9.90
CA GLY A 221 13.97 -1.88 10.07
C GLY A 221 14.47 -1.35 11.41
N GLN A 222 13.85 -0.31 11.95
CA GLN A 222 14.15 0.20 13.30
C GLN A 222 13.84 -0.84 14.37
N ARG A 223 12.71 -1.51 14.24
CA ARG A 223 12.31 -2.57 15.18
C ARG A 223 13.23 -3.79 15.11
N ALA A 224 13.59 -4.25 13.92
CA ALA A 224 14.47 -5.40 13.75
C ALA A 224 15.85 -5.19 14.39
N ARG A 225 16.30 -3.92 14.52
CA ARG A 225 17.55 -3.57 15.22
C ARG A 225 17.39 -3.48 16.74
N SER A 226 16.17 -3.38 17.25
CA SER A 226 15.89 -3.24 18.68
C SER A 226 15.47 -4.55 19.35
N ALA A 227 15.22 -5.61 18.59
CA ALA A 227 14.89 -6.96 19.03
C ALA A 227 16.13 -7.85 19.12
#